data_191c6105bc4b052593e6117dee39887e
#
_entry.id   191c6105bc4b052593e6117dee39887e
#
_cell.length_a   1.000
_cell.length_b   1.000
_cell.length_c   1.000
_cell.angle_alpha   90.00
_cell.angle_beta   90.00
_cell.angle_gamma   90.00
#
_symmetry.space_group_name_H-M   'P 1'
#
loop_
_entity.id
_entity.type
_entity.pdbx_description
1 polymer ?
#
loop_
_entity_poly.entity_id
_entity_poly.type
_entity_poly.pdbx_seq_one_letter_code
_entity_poly.pdbx_strand_id
1 'polypeptide(L)'
;MQDKLIISIKIKKTIELVRKTTCNYSHEYKFLKDNIMNTFYDWLKLTYKANIYKDVNVKKDIIVDIKMIEYYIKVSCDYQLISYKKFKRIGDYLLEINKMVYSWMNYEESR
;
A
#
# COMPACT_ATOMS: atom_id res chain seq x y z
N MET A 1 14.70 8.52 10.40
CA MET A 1 14.33 9.67 9.57
C MET A 1 14.39 9.34 8.10
N GLN A 2 15.57 8.91 7.61
CA GLN A 2 15.73 8.56 6.18
C GLN A 2 14.83 7.40 5.77
N ASP A 3 14.67 6.39 6.63
CA ASP A 3 13.85 5.22 6.33
C ASP A 3 12.39 5.59 6.07
N LYS A 4 11.88 6.56 6.85
CA LYS A 4 10.49 7.04 6.71
C LYS A 4 10.29 7.76 5.38
N LEU A 5 11.29 8.55 4.97
CA LEU A 5 11.27 9.24 3.69
C LEU A 5 11.30 8.22 2.54
N ILE A 6 12.14 7.19 2.67
CA ILE A 6 12.23 6.11 1.68
C ILE A 6 10.89 5.39 1.57
N ILE A 7 10.23 5.09 2.70
CA ILE A 7 8.91 4.46 2.72
C ILE A 7 7.90 5.30 1.92
N SER A 8 7.84 6.61 2.18
CA SER A 8 6.89 7.48 1.49
C SER A 8 7.16 7.55 -0.01
N ILE A 9 8.41 7.56 -0.42
CA ILE A 9 8.79 7.54 -1.84
C ILE A 9 8.34 6.25 -2.50
N LYS A 10 8.55 5.10 -1.85
CA LYS A 10 8.14 3.80 -2.38
C LYS A 10 6.62 3.67 -2.45
N ILE A 11 5.91 4.19 -1.46
CA ILE A 11 4.44 4.20 -1.48
C ILE A 11 3.95 5.02 -2.67
N LYS A 12 4.52 6.20 -2.90
CA LYS A 12 4.14 7.06 -4.02
C LYS A 12 4.39 6.38 -5.37
N LYS A 13 5.53 5.68 -5.51
CA LYS A 13 5.82 4.92 -6.73
C LYS A 13 4.82 3.79 -6.94
N THR A 14 4.44 3.12 -5.86
CA THR A 14 3.45 2.03 -5.92
C THR A 14 2.08 2.58 -6.30
N ILE A 15 1.70 3.73 -5.76
CA ILE A 15 0.45 4.42 -6.12
C ILE A 15 0.42 4.69 -7.63
N GLU A 16 1.50 5.21 -8.20
CA GLU A 16 1.57 5.49 -9.63
C GLU A 16 1.45 4.22 -10.47
N LEU A 17 2.14 3.16 -10.07
CA LEU A 17 2.04 1.87 -10.76
C LEU A 17 0.60 1.35 -10.75
N VAL A 18 -0.05 1.41 -9.59
CA VAL A 18 -1.41 0.90 -9.43
C VAL A 18 -2.41 1.79 -10.16
N ARG A 19 -2.23 3.10 -10.13
CA ARG A 19 -3.08 4.04 -10.87
C ARG A 19 -3.06 3.71 -12.36
N LYS A 20 -1.88 3.50 -12.92
CA LYS A 20 -1.72 3.13 -14.34
C LYS A 20 -2.34 1.76 -14.63
N THR A 21 -2.19 0.82 -13.71
CA THR A 21 -2.71 -0.54 -13.87
C THR A 21 -4.24 -0.56 -13.84
N THR A 22 -4.86 0.29 -13.01
CA THR A 22 -6.31 0.29 -12.82
C THR A 22 -7.05 1.29 -13.70
N CYS A 23 -6.35 2.11 -14.47
CA CYS A 23 -6.99 3.17 -15.27
C CYS A 23 -7.96 2.62 -16.32
N ASN A 24 -7.77 1.38 -16.76
CA ASN A 24 -8.61 0.75 -17.78
C ASN A 24 -9.74 -0.12 -17.20
N TYR A 25 -9.95 -0.09 -15.88
CA TYR A 25 -11.06 -0.82 -15.29
C TYR A 25 -12.38 -0.29 -15.85
N SER A 26 -13.25 -1.21 -16.29
CA SER A 26 -14.56 -0.83 -16.81
C SER A 26 -15.42 -0.22 -15.69
N HIS A 27 -16.47 0.49 -16.09
CA HIS A 27 -17.41 1.12 -15.15
C HIS A 27 -17.95 0.12 -14.12
N GLU A 28 -18.16 -1.12 -14.53
CA GLU A 28 -18.63 -2.20 -13.67
C GLU A 28 -17.73 -2.41 -12.46
N TYR A 29 -16.41 -2.16 -12.61
CA TYR A 29 -15.41 -2.37 -11.56
C TYR A 29 -14.89 -1.06 -10.98
N LYS A 30 -15.58 0.04 -11.21
CA LYS A 30 -15.18 1.35 -10.69
C LYS A 30 -15.07 1.35 -9.16
N PHE A 31 -15.98 0.65 -8.48
CA PHE A 31 -15.95 0.56 -7.02
C PHE A 31 -14.63 -0.05 -6.52
N LEU A 32 -14.16 -1.08 -7.23
CA LEU A 32 -12.92 -1.76 -6.85
C LEU A 32 -11.71 -0.83 -7.05
N LYS A 33 -11.67 -0.15 -8.19
CA LYS A 33 -10.62 0.84 -8.46
C LYS A 33 -10.60 1.95 -7.41
N ASP A 34 -11.77 2.50 -7.08
CA ASP A 34 -11.88 3.58 -6.11
C ASP A 34 -11.43 3.12 -4.72
N ASN A 35 -11.82 1.92 -4.30
CA ASN A 35 -11.40 1.37 -3.02
C ASN A 35 -9.88 1.15 -2.97
N ILE A 36 -9.30 0.66 -4.05
CA ILE A 36 -7.85 0.47 -4.14
C ILE A 36 -7.15 1.82 -3.97
N MET A 37 -7.55 2.82 -4.74
CA MET A 37 -6.88 4.12 -4.71
C MET A 37 -7.08 4.83 -3.39
N ASN A 38 -8.28 4.79 -2.82
CA ASN A 38 -8.56 5.41 -1.53
C ASN A 38 -7.74 4.77 -0.42
N THR A 39 -7.57 3.45 -0.45
CA THR A 39 -6.77 2.74 0.56
C THR A 39 -5.30 3.10 0.43
N PHE A 40 -4.78 3.23 -0.79
CA PHE A 40 -3.40 3.67 -1.00
C PHE A 40 -3.16 5.08 -0.46
N TYR A 41 -4.09 6.02 -0.70
CA TYR A 41 -3.94 7.39 -0.21
C TYR A 41 -4.08 7.44 1.32
N ASP A 42 -4.95 6.61 1.91
CA ASP A 42 -5.05 6.48 3.35
C ASP A 42 -3.74 5.95 3.93
N TRP A 43 -3.16 4.95 3.27
CA TRP A 43 -1.87 4.37 3.66
C TRP A 43 -0.78 5.45 3.68
N LEU A 44 -0.70 6.28 2.65
CA LEU A 44 0.26 7.38 2.58
C LEU A 44 0.03 8.38 3.73
N LYS A 45 -1.22 8.74 3.96
CA LYS A 45 -1.61 9.64 5.06
C LYS A 45 -1.19 9.07 6.42
N LEU A 46 -1.43 7.79 6.65
CA LEU A 46 -1.04 7.13 7.90
C LEU A 46 0.48 7.10 8.08
N THR A 47 1.22 6.95 6.99
CA THR A 47 2.68 6.98 7.04
C THR A 47 3.20 8.34 7.52
N TYR A 48 2.65 9.43 6.99
CA TYR A 48 3.00 10.77 7.46
C TYR A 48 2.57 10.98 8.90
N LYS A 49 1.38 10.53 9.26
CA LYS A 49 0.85 10.65 10.62
C LYS A 49 1.73 9.89 11.62
N ALA A 50 2.15 8.67 11.27
CA ALA A 50 3.02 7.87 12.12
C ALA A 50 4.38 8.54 12.30
N ASN A 51 4.89 9.19 11.25
CA ASN A 51 6.16 9.90 11.34
C ASN A 51 6.07 11.11 12.27
N ILE A 52 4.95 11.83 12.25
CA ILE A 52 4.76 13.03 13.07
C ILE A 52 4.50 12.66 14.53
N TYR A 53 3.58 11.73 14.77
CA TYR A 53 3.14 11.39 16.13
C TYR A 53 3.96 10.29 16.78
N LYS A 54 4.71 9.52 15.99
CA LYS A 54 5.52 8.37 16.47
C LYS A 54 4.70 7.36 17.27
N ASP A 55 3.46 7.18 16.86
CA ASP A 55 2.50 6.30 17.52
C ASP A 55 2.51 4.93 16.88
N VAL A 56 2.84 3.89 17.67
CA VAL A 56 2.90 2.52 17.17
C VAL A 56 1.52 2.02 16.69
N ASN A 57 0.44 2.51 17.28
CA ASN A 57 -0.90 2.11 16.86
C ASN A 57 -1.21 2.59 15.44
N VAL A 58 -0.73 3.78 15.06
CA VAL A 58 -0.87 4.27 13.69
C VAL A 58 -0.11 3.37 12.72
N LYS A 59 1.07 2.88 13.10
CA LYS A 59 1.84 1.94 12.29
C LYS A 59 1.10 0.62 12.10
N LYS A 60 0.40 0.15 13.14
CA LYS A 60 -0.44 -1.05 13.03
C LYS A 60 -1.57 -0.83 12.04
N ASP A 61 -2.15 0.37 12.00
CA ASP A 61 -3.17 0.73 11.02
C ASP A 61 -2.60 0.67 9.59
N ILE A 62 -1.35 1.03 9.41
CA ILE A 62 -0.66 0.91 8.11
C ILE A 62 -0.64 -0.56 7.67
N ILE A 63 -0.34 -1.48 8.58
CA ILE A 63 -0.35 -2.92 8.28
C ILE A 63 -1.74 -3.38 7.83
N VAL A 64 -2.80 -2.89 8.49
CA VAL A 64 -4.17 -3.22 8.10
C VAL A 64 -4.45 -2.74 6.67
N ASP A 65 -4.05 -1.52 6.33
CA ASP A 65 -4.24 -0.99 4.97
C ASP A 65 -3.51 -1.84 3.93
N ILE A 66 -2.29 -2.29 4.24
CA ILE A 66 -1.53 -3.18 3.35
C ILE A 66 -2.33 -4.46 3.09
N LYS A 67 -2.91 -5.05 4.13
CA LYS A 67 -3.73 -6.26 4.00
C LYS A 67 -4.95 -6.01 3.12
N MET A 68 -5.61 -4.87 3.27
CA MET A 68 -6.75 -4.53 2.43
C MET A 68 -6.35 -4.34 0.97
N ILE A 69 -5.22 -3.70 0.72
CA ILE A 69 -4.70 -3.52 -0.64
C ILE A 69 -4.41 -4.88 -1.27
N GLU A 70 -3.73 -5.76 -0.54
CA GLU A 70 -3.45 -7.13 -1.01
C GLU A 70 -4.74 -7.85 -1.42
N TYR A 71 -5.77 -7.73 -0.60
CA TYR A 71 -7.07 -8.33 -0.89
C TYR A 71 -7.67 -7.77 -2.19
N TYR A 72 -7.72 -6.44 -2.33
CA TYR A 72 -8.29 -5.81 -3.52
C TYR A 72 -7.52 -6.19 -4.80
N ILE A 73 -6.20 -6.24 -4.72
CA ILE A 73 -5.37 -6.61 -5.87
C ILE A 73 -5.60 -8.08 -6.23
N LYS A 74 -5.74 -8.96 -5.23
CA LYS A 74 -6.07 -10.35 -5.47
C LYS A 74 -7.43 -10.50 -6.16
N VAL A 75 -8.44 -9.77 -5.69
CA VAL A 75 -9.77 -9.77 -6.31
C VAL A 75 -9.66 -9.30 -7.76
N SER A 76 -8.89 -8.26 -8.02
CA SER A 76 -8.67 -7.76 -9.39
C SER A 76 -8.06 -8.83 -10.30
N CYS A 77 -7.10 -9.59 -9.77
CA CYS A 77 -6.48 -10.69 -10.53
C CYS A 77 -7.49 -11.83 -10.77
N ASP A 78 -8.28 -12.17 -9.76
CA ASP A 78 -9.29 -13.22 -9.86
C ASP A 78 -10.35 -12.88 -10.93
N TYR A 79 -10.71 -11.61 -11.04
CA TYR A 79 -11.64 -11.14 -12.08
C TYR A 79 -10.95 -10.88 -13.42
N GLN A 80 -9.66 -11.19 -13.53
CA GLN A 80 -8.87 -11.01 -14.77
C GLN A 80 -8.77 -9.54 -15.22
N LEU A 81 -8.85 -8.61 -14.26
CA LEU A 81 -8.69 -7.18 -14.55
C LEU A 81 -7.23 -6.80 -14.72
N ILE A 82 -6.33 -7.56 -14.09
CA ILE A 82 -4.89 -7.39 -14.21
C ILE A 82 -4.27 -8.75 -14.50
N SER A 83 -3.14 -8.74 -15.21
CA SER A 83 -2.40 -9.96 -15.47
C SER A 83 -1.73 -10.49 -14.20
N TYR A 84 -1.44 -11.80 -14.19
CA TYR A 84 -0.69 -12.41 -13.09
C TYR A 84 0.67 -11.74 -12.92
N LYS A 85 1.31 -11.35 -14.02
CA LYS A 85 2.60 -10.66 -13.98
C LYS A 85 2.51 -9.33 -13.24
N LYS A 86 1.48 -8.53 -13.52
CA LYS A 86 1.24 -7.26 -12.83
C LYS A 86 0.87 -7.48 -11.37
N PHE A 87 0.03 -8.47 -11.10
CA PHE A 87 -0.34 -8.86 -9.74
C PHE A 87 0.89 -9.17 -8.91
N LYS A 88 1.78 -9.99 -9.43
CA LYS A 88 3.02 -10.37 -8.74
C LYS A 88 3.93 -9.16 -8.52
N ARG A 89 4.05 -8.30 -9.53
CA ARG A 89 4.89 -7.10 -9.43
C ARG A 89 4.41 -6.16 -8.34
N ILE A 90 3.10 -5.92 -8.28
CA ILE A 90 2.51 -5.09 -7.22
C ILE A 90 2.73 -5.75 -5.87
N GLY A 91 2.52 -7.06 -5.78
CA GLY A 91 2.74 -7.82 -4.55
C GLY A 91 4.16 -7.70 -4.03
N ASP A 92 5.15 -7.72 -4.92
CA ASP A 92 6.56 -7.56 -4.54
C ASP A 92 6.82 -6.17 -3.95
N TYR A 93 6.24 -5.12 -4.52
CA TYR A 93 6.34 -3.77 -3.96
C TYR A 93 5.69 -3.69 -2.57
N LEU A 94 4.51 -4.28 -2.43
CA LEU A 94 3.80 -4.30 -1.15
C LEU A 94 4.60 -5.06 -0.08
N LEU A 95 5.19 -6.18 -0.46
CA LEU A 95 6.02 -6.98 0.45
C LEU A 95 7.23 -6.20 0.93
N GLU A 96 7.92 -5.51 0.03
CA GLU A 96 9.08 -4.69 0.37
C GLU A 96 8.72 -3.60 1.36
N ILE A 97 7.62 -2.87 1.09
CA ILE A 97 7.17 -1.79 1.97
C ILE A 97 6.72 -2.35 3.32
N ASN A 98 6.04 -3.50 3.31
CA ASN A 98 5.61 -4.15 4.54
C ASN A 98 6.81 -4.47 5.45
N LYS A 99 7.89 -4.98 4.88
CA LYS A 99 9.12 -5.24 5.62
C LYS A 99 9.71 -3.97 6.22
N MET A 100 9.67 -2.88 5.46
CA MET A 100 10.15 -1.58 5.94
C MET A 100 9.32 -1.07 7.11
N VAL A 101 8.00 -1.23 7.06
CA VAL A 101 7.11 -0.80 8.14
C VAL A 101 7.38 -1.61 9.40
N TYR A 102 7.55 -2.93 9.30
CA TYR A 102 7.88 -3.78 10.45
C TYR A 102 9.24 -3.40 11.04
N SER A 103 10.23 -3.13 10.22
CA SER A 103 11.54 -2.69 10.71
C SER A 103 11.42 -1.37 11.46
N TRP A 104 10.62 -0.46 10.93
CA TRP A 104 10.36 0.83 11.56
C TRP A 104 9.69 0.66 12.92
N MET A 105 8.67 -0.19 13.01
CA MET A 105 7.98 -0.49 14.26
C MET A 105 8.95 -1.09 15.29
N ASN A 106 9.71 -2.09 14.88
CA ASN A 106 10.65 -2.76 15.78
C ASN A 106 11.71 -1.79 16.28
N TYR A 107 12.22 -0.93 15.42
CA TYR A 107 13.21 0.08 15.82
C TYR A 107 12.66 1.00 16.90
N GLU A 108 11.44 1.50 16.76
CA GLU A 108 10.85 2.40 17.73
C GLU A 108 10.45 1.70 19.03
N GLU A 109 9.97 0.46 18.95
CA GLU A 109 9.61 -0.33 20.14
C GLU A 109 10.82 -0.73 20.96
N SER A 110 11.97 -0.91 20.34
CA SER A 110 13.20 -1.30 21.05
C SER A 110 13.87 -0.14 21.78
N ARG A 111 13.37 1.06 21.59
CA ARG A 111 13.90 2.27 22.22
C ARG A 111 13.11 2.63 23.47
#